data_7e0199b2ec5ad29becace2b163413e15
#
_entry.id   7e0199b2ec5ad29becace2b163413e15
#
_cell.length_a   1.000
_cell.length_b   1.000
_cell.length_c   1.000
_cell.angle_alpha   90.00
_cell.angle_beta   90.00
_cell.angle_gamma   90.00
#
_symmetry.space_group_name_H-M   'P 1'
#
loop_
_entity.id
_entity.type
_entity.pdbx_description
1 polymer ?
#
loop_
_entity_poly.entity_id
_entity_poly.type
_entity_poly.pdbx_seq_one_letter_code
_entity_poly.pdbx_strand_id
1 'polypeptide(L)'
;ELYSRVINVVVPPMYSDALKKGNHRPLIDPSITPIKMEEGKDWEFEIETAEAPEAKVGEYKKYIKSALTKARKEHKEPKKGEEAKADQHWELNTVLDAILKNSQVEPSPALIKHESDASIHKLEHQLTSLKLSVDDYLKSIKKTREDMEKEYSTTAKDNIPKTSSSI
;
A
#
# COMPACT_ATOMS: atom_id res chain seq x y z
N GLU A 1 9.70 27.38 -13.17
CA GLU A 1 8.77 26.93 -14.23
C GLU A 1 9.46 26.20 -15.38
N LEU A 2 10.55 26.76 -15.98
CA LEU A 2 11.24 26.12 -17.10
C LEU A 2 11.83 24.75 -16.74
N TYR A 3 12.55 24.66 -15.62
CA TYR A 3 13.16 23.41 -15.15
C TYR A 3 12.13 22.31 -14.88
N SER A 4 10.99 22.65 -14.26
CA SER A 4 9.91 21.68 -14.01
C SER A 4 9.32 21.12 -15.31
N ARG A 5 9.21 21.96 -16.35
CA ARG A 5 8.74 21.51 -17.67
C ARG A 5 9.73 20.57 -18.35
N VAL A 6 11.03 20.85 -18.24
CA VAL A 6 12.09 19.98 -18.79
C VAL A 6 12.10 18.63 -18.07
N ILE A 7 12.02 18.60 -16.73
CA ILE A 7 11.95 17.38 -15.95
C ILE A 7 10.78 16.53 -16.38
N ASN A 8 9.59 17.10 -16.49
CA ASN A 8 8.36 16.38 -16.85
C ASN A 8 8.39 15.81 -18.28
N VAL A 9 9.24 16.31 -19.17
CA VAL A 9 9.38 15.79 -20.54
C VAL A 9 10.51 14.76 -20.65
N VAL A 10 11.64 15.01 -19.98
CA VAL A 10 12.86 14.21 -20.15
C VAL A 10 12.92 13.00 -19.23
N VAL A 11 12.49 13.14 -17.98
CA VAL A 11 12.64 12.07 -16.97
C VAL A 11 11.73 10.87 -17.25
N PRO A 12 10.46 10.98 -17.66
CA PRO A 12 9.61 9.81 -17.88
C PRO A 12 10.14 8.81 -18.92
N PRO A 13 10.61 9.21 -20.11
CA PRO A 13 11.17 8.26 -21.06
C PRO A 13 12.47 7.61 -20.53
N MET A 14 13.35 8.35 -19.84
CA MET A 14 14.56 7.82 -19.25
C MET A 14 14.25 6.79 -18.15
N TYR A 15 13.28 7.08 -17.31
CA TYR A 15 12.79 6.16 -16.29
C TYR A 15 12.21 4.87 -16.89
N SER A 16 11.36 5.00 -17.93
CA SER A 16 10.80 3.86 -18.64
C SER A 16 11.88 2.95 -19.25
N ASP A 17 12.93 3.54 -19.81
CA ASP A 17 14.07 2.79 -20.37
C ASP A 17 14.90 2.10 -19.29
N ALA A 18 15.11 2.77 -18.14
CA ALA A 18 15.79 2.18 -16.99
C ALA A 18 15.02 0.96 -16.45
N LEU A 19 13.70 1.08 -16.30
CA LEU A 19 12.83 -0.03 -15.88
C LEU A 19 12.91 -1.22 -16.83
N LYS A 20 12.85 -0.99 -18.14
CA LYS A 20 12.96 -2.05 -19.14
C LYS A 20 14.30 -2.76 -19.09
N LYS A 21 15.41 -2.00 -18.99
CA LYS A 21 16.76 -2.55 -18.89
C LYS A 21 16.98 -3.37 -17.62
N GLY A 22 16.43 -2.91 -16.49
CA GLY A 22 16.52 -3.61 -15.21
C GLY A 22 15.47 -4.71 -15.03
N ASN A 23 14.49 -4.85 -15.94
CA ASN A 23 13.32 -5.72 -15.80
C ASN A 23 12.54 -5.45 -14.49
N HIS A 24 12.48 -4.18 -14.08
CA HIS A 24 11.78 -3.74 -12.88
C HIS A 24 10.29 -3.52 -13.14
N ARG A 25 9.47 -3.86 -12.15
CA ARG A 25 8.00 -3.68 -12.20
C ARG A 25 7.55 -2.82 -11.01
N PRO A 26 7.56 -1.49 -11.15
CA PRO A 26 7.16 -0.62 -10.06
C PRO A 26 5.68 -0.79 -9.72
N LEU A 27 5.38 -0.80 -8.44
CA LEU A 27 4.02 -0.83 -7.89
C LEU A 27 3.49 0.58 -7.59
N ILE A 28 4.41 1.51 -7.32
CA ILE A 28 4.10 2.90 -6.97
C ILE A 28 4.71 3.86 -7.98
N ASP A 29 4.13 5.05 -8.07
CA ASP A 29 4.69 6.13 -8.87
C ASP A 29 6.07 6.54 -8.34
N PRO A 30 7.03 6.87 -9.24
CA PRO A 30 8.38 7.23 -8.84
C PRO A 30 8.42 8.58 -8.12
N SER A 31 9.16 8.65 -7.02
CA SER A 31 9.56 9.90 -6.39
C SER A 31 10.86 10.38 -7.04
N ILE A 32 10.85 11.59 -7.60
CA ILE A 32 12.00 12.15 -8.34
C ILE A 32 12.60 13.28 -7.52
N THR A 33 13.84 13.10 -7.09
CA THR A 33 14.59 14.10 -6.32
C THR A 33 15.78 14.60 -7.15
N PRO A 34 15.85 15.89 -7.48
CA PRO A 34 17.00 16.44 -8.18
C PRO A 34 18.21 16.53 -7.24
N ILE A 35 19.36 15.96 -7.65
CA ILE A 35 20.62 16.05 -6.92
C ILE A 35 21.45 17.21 -7.44
N LYS A 36 21.61 17.32 -8.77
CA LYS A 36 22.35 18.40 -9.43
C LYS A 36 21.55 18.90 -10.63
N MET A 37 21.36 20.21 -10.67
CA MET A 37 20.73 20.90 -11.78
C MET A 37 21.45 22.24 -11.99
N GLU A 38 22.52 22.20 -12.80
CA GLU A 38 23.27 23.40 -13.19
C GLU A 38 23.16 23.61 -14.69
N GLU A 39 23.02 24.87 -15.10
CA GLU A 39 22.94 25.23 -16.52
C GLU A 39 24.26 24.90 -17.24
N GLY A 40 24.17 24.24 -18.39
CA GLY A 40 25.31 23.82 -19.20
C GLY A 40 26.10 22.64 -18.66
N LYS A 41 25.59 21.95 -17.61
CA LYS A 41 26.17 20.72 -17.07
C LYS A 41 25.17 19.58 -17.11
N ASP A 42 25.67 18.35 -16.92
CA ASP A 42 24.82 17.17 -16.78
C ASP A 42 23.98 17.24 -15.50
N TRP A 43 22.69 16.92 -15.62
CA TRP A 43 21.78 16.87 -14.50
C TRP A 43 21.73 15.48 -13.89
N GLU A 44 21.66 15.43 -12.58
CA GLU A 44 21.60 14.20 -11.80
C GLU A 44 20.32 14.15 -10.98
N PHE A 45 19.57 13.06 -11.13
CA PHE A 45 18.32 12.81 -10.41
C PHE A 45 18.40 11.49 -9.66
N GLU A 46 17.88 11.46 -8.48
CA GLU A 46 17.55 10.23 -7.76
C GLU A 46 16.08 9.90 -7.99
N ILE A 47 15.81 8.67 -8.40
CA ILE A 47 14.45 8.19 -8.63
C ILE A 47 14.22 7.00 -7.71
N GLU A 48 13.33 7.19 -6.73
CA GLU A 48 12.93 6.16 -5.78
C GLU A 48 11.58 5.58 -6.21
N THR A 49 11.50 4.26 -6.28
CA THR A 49 10.27 3.52 -6.54
C THR A 49 10.25 2.24 -5.71
N ALA A 50 9.11 1.56 -5.64
CA ALA A 50 9.00 0.27 -4.97
C ALA A 50 8.33 -0.75 -5.86
N GLU A 51 8.86 -1.96 -5.85
CA GLU A 51 8.24 -3.13 -6.46
C GLU A 51 7.31 -3.83 -5.47
N ALA A 52 6.44 -4.69 -6.00
CA ALA A 52 5.60 -5.53 -5.16
C ALA A 52 6.47 -6.39 -4.24
N PRO A 53 6.18 -6.46 -2.93
CA PRO A 53 6.96 -7.27 -2.02
C PRO A 53 6.82 -8.75 -2.35
N GLU A 54 7.91 -9.51 -2.26
CA GLU A 54 7.86 -10.95 -2.42
C GLU A 54 7.14 -11.59 -1.23
N ALA A 55 6.01 -12.26 -1.50
CA ALA A 55 5.30 -13.02 -0.50
C ALA A 55 5.87 -14.44 -0.39
N LYS A 56 6.49 -14.76 0.73
CA LYS A 56 6.87 -16.14 1.05
C LYS A 56 5.67 -16.86 1.65
N VAL A 57 4.93 -17.55 0.81
CA VAL A 57 3.76 -18.33 1.20
C VAL A 57 4.21 -19.74 1.54
N GLY A 58 4.50 -20.05 2.79
CA GLY A 58 4.97 -21.37 3.23
C GLY A 58 4.07 -22.56 2.80
N GLU A 59 3.81 -23.51 3.66
CA GLU A 59 2.90 -24.64 3.38
C GLU A 59 1.42 -24.24 3.35
N TYR A 60 1.05 -23.30 2.47
CA TYR A 60 -0.29 -22.68 2.40
C TYR A 60 -1.42 -23.72 2.33
N LYS A 61 -1.23 -24.85 1.64
CA LYS A 61 -2.25 -25.91 1.52
C LYS A 61 -2.64 -26.48 2.89
N LYS A 62 -1.69 -26.63 3.81
CA LYS A 62 -1.93 -27.11 5.16
C LYS A 62 -2.71 -26.10 5.99
N TYR A 63 -2.34 -24.83 5.91
CA TYR A 63 -3.02 -23.75 6.62
C TYR A 63 -4.44 -23.54 6.13
N ILE A 64 -4.66 -23.54 4.80
CA ILE A 64 -6.00 -23.45 4.21
C ILE A 64 -6.88 -24.61 4.68
N LYS A 65 -6.38 -25.85 4.59
CA LYS A 65 -7.15 -27.03 5.01
C LYS A 65 -7.55 -26.96 6.49
N SER A 66 -6.63 -26.53 7.35
CA SER A 66 -6.89 -26.36 8.78
C SER A 66 -7.91 -25.26 9.05
N ALA A 67 -7.76 -24.09 8.41
CA ALA A 67 -8.66 -22.95 8.57
C ALA A 67 -10.08 -23.26 8.08
N LEU A 68 -10.23 -23.87 6.91
CA LEU A 68 -11.54 -24.27 6.38
C LEU A 68 -12.21 -25.33 7.26
N THR A 69 -11.45 -26.31 7.75
CA THR A 69 -12.01 -27.35 8.65
C THR A 69 -12.53 -26.74 9.95
N LYS A 70 -11.84 -25.74 10.50
CA LYS A 70 -12.24 -25.03 11.71
C LYS A 70 -13.45 -24.13 11.43
N ALA A 71 -13.40 -23.33 10.37
CA ALA A 71 -14.47 -22.43 10.00
C ALA A 71 -15.79 -23.16 9.65
N ARG A 72 -15.73 -24.33 8.98
CA ARG A 72 -16.89 -25.16 8.69
C ARG A 72 -17.55 -25.73 9.96
N LYS A 73 -16.81 -25.94 11.03
CA LYS A 73 -17.37 -26.38 12.33
C LYS A 73 -18.08 -25.25 13.07
N GLU A 74 -17.60 -24.03 12.89
CA GLU A 74 -18.12 -22.81 13.53
C GLU A 74 -19.28 -22.20 12.73
N HIS A 75 -19.30 -22.39 11.41
CA HIS A 75 -20.34 -21.90 10.51
C HIS A 75 -21.56 -22.85 10.58
N LYS A 76 -22.60 -22.40 11.28
CA LYS A 76 -23.88 -23.10 11.27
C LYS A 76 -24.55 -22.90 9.91
N GLU A 77 -24.97 -23.99 9.26
CA GLU A 77 -25.72 -23.93 8.00
C GLU A 77 -26.91 -22.96 8.12
N PRO A 78 -27.09 -22.03 7.16
CA PRO A 78 -28.25 -21.14 7.17
C PRO A 78 -29.53 -21.96 7.07
N LYS A 79 -30.55 -21.60 7.85
CA LYS A 79 -31.85 -22.24 7.79
C LYS A 79 -32.42 -22.07 6.38
N LYS A 80 -32.99 -23.17 5.82
CA LYS A 80 -33.67 -23.19 4.52
C LYS A 80 -34.53 -21.95 4.31
N GLY A 81 -34.10 -21.05 3.40
CA GLY A 81 -34.87 -19.86 3.00
C GLY A 81 -34.10 -18.55 2.93
N GLU A 82 -32.86 -18.48 3.48
CA GLU A 82 -32.00 -17.29 3.36
C GLU A 82 -30.94 -17.50 2.26
N GLU A 83 -30.82 -16.48 1.41
CA GLU A 83 -30.15 -16.56 0.11
C GLU A 83 -28.72 -17.13 0.14
N ALA A 84 -28.50 -18.13 -0.69
CA ALA A 84 -27.21 -18.80 -0.96
C ALA A 84 -26.07 -17.87 -1.44
N LYS A 85 -26.28 -16.57 -1.57
CA LYS A 85 -25.29 -15.60 -2.03
C LYS A 85 -24.34 -15.09 -0.95
N ALA A 86 -24.77 -15.11 0.32
CA ALA A 86 -23.90 -14.70 1.44
C ALA A 86 -22.87 -15.80 1.80
N ASP A 87 -23.14 -17.05 1.44
CA ASP A 87 -22.39 -18.22 1.89
C ASP A 87 -21.14 -18.53 1.06
N GLN A 88 -21.02 -18.00 -0.16
CA GLN A 88 -19.82 -18.27 -1.00
C GLN A 88 -18.60 -17.41 -0.63
N HIS A 89 -18.82 -16.24 -0.03
CA HIS A 89 -17.74 -15.30 0.30
C HIS A 89 -16.98 -15.67 1.58
N TRP A 90 -17.59 -16.36 2.53
CA TRP A 90 -16.91 -16.68 3.78
C TRP A 90 -15.77 -17.70 3.62
N GLU A 91 -15.94 -18.69 2.74
CA GLU A 91 -14.88 -19.66 2.42
C GLU A 91 -13.68 -18.96 1.79
N LEU A 92 -13.95 -18.08 0.80
CA LEU A 92 -12.91 -17.28 0.16
C LEU A 92 -12.18 -16.39 1.18
N ASN A 93 -12.90 -15.68 2.01
CA ASN A 93 -12.34 -14.83 3.06
C ASN A 93 -11.50 -15.65 4.06
N THR A 94 -12.00 -16.83 4.46
CA THR A 94 -11.26 -17.74 5.35
C THR A 94 -9.95 -18.20 4.71
N VAL A 95 -9.97 -18.52 3.41
CA VAL A 95 -8.76 -18.92 2.66
C VAL A 95 -7.78 -17.77 2.57
N LEU A 96 -8.24 -16.58 2.19
CA LEU A 96 -7.40 -15.38 2.11
C LEU A 96 -6.78 -15.04 3.46
N ASP A 97 -7.57 -15.04 4.53
CA ASP A 97 -7.09 -14.79 5.88
C ASP A 97 -6.05 -15.84 6.34
N ALA A 98 -6.25 -17.11 5.98
CA ALA A 98 -5.31 -18.17 6.31
C ALA A 98 -3.97 -17.98 5.57
N ILE A 99 -4.01 -17.59 4.31
CA ILE A 99 -2.81 -17.29 3.52
C ILE A 99 -2.11 -16.06 4.10
N LEU A 100 -2.82 -14.96 4.32
CA LEU A 100 -2.25 -13.72 4.84
C LEU A 100 -1.58 -13.88 6.21
N LYS A 101 -2.23 -14.59 7.13
CA LYS A 101 -1.70 -14.83 8.48
C LYS A 101 -0.44 -15.69 8.49
N ASN A 102 -0.23 -16.51 7.46
CA ASN A 102 0.91 -17.43 7.36
C ASN A 102 1.92 -17.04 6.28
N SER A 103 1.69 -15.92 5.58
CA SER A 103 2.61 -15.34 4.62
C SER A 103 3.53 -14.35 5.32
N GLN A 104 4.82 -14.43 5.02
CA GLN A 104 5.78 -13.41 5.40
C GLN A 104 5.91 -12.43 4.25
N VAL A 105 5.41 -11.22 4.44
CA VAL A 105 5.52 -10.12 3.48
C VAL A 105 6.28 -9.00 4.16
N GLU A 106 7.44 -8.65 3.62
CA GLU A 106 8.24 -7.53 4.10
C GLU A 106 8.10 -6.36 3.10
N PRO A 107 7.20 -5.41 3.37
CA PRO A 107 7.05 -4.26 2.49
C PRO A 107 8.27 -3.37 2.55
N SER A 108 8.67 -2.80 1.42
CA SER A 108 9.78 -1.84 1.37
C SER A 108 9.42 -0.55 2.14
N PRO A 109 10.43 0.16 2.71
CA PRO A 109 10.18 1.45 3.36
C PRO A 109 9.50 2.47 2.45
N ALA A 110 9.84 2.48 1.16
CA ALA A 110 9.23 3.37 0.16
C ALA A 110 7.73 3.06 -0.01
N LEU A 111 7.34 1.78 -0.03
CA LEU A 111 5.94 1.39 -0.12
C LEU A 111 5.15 1.77 1.15
N ILE A 112 5.75 1.56 2.34
CA ILE A 112 5.13 1.96 3.61
C ILE A 112 4.92 3.48 3.63
N LYS A 113 5.92 4.25 3.22
CA LYS A 113 5.83 5.71 3.16
C LYS A 113 4.73 6.15 2.20
N HIS A 114 4.69 5.59 0.99
CA HIS A 114 3.67 5.91 -0.01
C HIS A 114 2.25 5.67 0.51
N GLU A 115 1.98 4.52 1.13
CA GLU A 115 0.67 4.19 1.71
C GLU A 115 0.32 5.09 2.92
N SER A 116 1.31 5.42 3.74
CA SER A 116 1.16 6.36 4.85
C SER A 116 0.79 7.75 4.35
N ASP A 117 1.52 8.28 3.37
CA ASP A 117 1.28 9.59 2.78
C ASP A 117 -0.10 9.65 2.10
N ALA A 118 -0.50 8.61 1.35
CA ALA A 118 -1.82 8.51 0.74
C ALA A 118 -2.94 8.55 1.79
N SER A 119 -2.75 7.86 2.92
CA SER A 119 -3.71 7.85 4.03
C SER A 119 -3.82 9.21 4.73
N ILE A 120 -2.69 9.89 4.92
CA ILE A 120 -2.63 11.25 5.48
C ILE A 120 -3.34 12.23 4.55
N HIS A 121 -3.06 12.19 3.24
CA HIS A 121 -3.75 13.04 2.26
C HIS A 121 -5.26 12.80 2.25
N LYS A 122 -5.70 11.55 2.38
CA LYS A 122 -7.13 11.24 2.48
C LYS A 122 -7.75 11.88 3.72
N LEU A 123 -7.07 11.84 4.87
CA LEU A 123 -7.50 12.53 6.09
C LEU A 123 -7.56 14.04 5.88
N GLU A 124 -6.53 14.65 5.30
CA GLU A 124 -6.48 16.09 4.99
C GLU A 124 -7.68 16.51 4.12
N HIS A 125 -8.00 15.74 3.10
CA HIS A 125 -9.19 15.97 2.27
C HIS A 125 -10.49 15.90 3.06
N GLN A 126 -10.62 14.91 3.93
CA GLN A 126 -11.82 14.77 4.79
C GLN A 126 -11.95 15.95 5.74
N LEU A 127 -10.86 16.37 6.39
CA LEU A 127 -10.86 17.54 7.28
C LEU A 127 -11.20 18.83 6.53
N THR A 128 -10.63 19.03 5.35
CA THR A 128 -10.95 20.18 4.49
C THR A 128 -12.44 20.22 4.14
N SER A 129 -13.05 19.08 3.84
CA SER A 129 -14.50 18.98 3.57
C SER A 129 -15.35 19.37 4.80
N LEU A 130 -14.83 19.15 6.00
CA LEU A 130 -15.44 19.55 7.26
C LEU A 130 -15.06 20.97 7.70
N LYS A 131 -14.29 21.71 6.89
CA LYS A 131 -13.72 23.03 7.21
C LYS A 131 -12.86 23.05 8.47
N LEU A 132 -12.18 21.93 8.75
CA LEU A 132 -11.24 21.78 9.85
C LEU A 132 -9.81 21.80 9.31
N SER A 133 -8.90 22.44 10.06
CA SER A 133 -7.47 22.32 9.77
C SER A 133 -6.89 21.06 10.40
N VAL A 134 -5.81 20.53 9.79
CA VAL A 134 -5.09 19.38 10.38
C VAL A 134 -4.57 19.71 11.79
N ASP A 135 -4.09 20.95 11.99
CA ASP A 135 -3.56 21.38 13.29
C ASP A 135 -4.64 21.42 14.37
N ASP A 136 -5.85 21.88 14.04
CA ASP A 136 -6.98 21.90 14.99
C ASP A 136 -7.43 20.47 15.32
N TYR A 137 -7.45 19.60 14.32
CA TYR A 137 -7.75 18.19 14.54
C TYR A 137 -6.71 17.54 15.46
N LEU A 138 -5.42 17.70 15.18
CA LEU A 138 -4.34 17.15 16.01
C LEU A 138 -4.37 17.66 17.44
N LYS A 139 -4.64 18.97 17.64
CA LYS A 139 -4.86 19.54 18.98
C LYS A 139 -6.04 18.89 19.70
N SER A 140 -7.14 18.64 19.01
CA SER A 140 -8.34 18.03 19.61
C SER A 140 -8.09 16.60 20.10
N ILE A 141 -7.26 15.84 19.40
CA ILE A 141 -6.89 14.47 19.80
C ILE A 141 -5.60 14.39 20.62
N LYS A 142 -4.99 15.55 20.96
CA LYS A 142 -3.75 15.67 21.74
C LYS A 142 -2.58 14.88 21.14
N LYS A 143 -2.45 14.89 19.83
CA LYS A 143 -1.37 14.25 19.08
C LYS A 143 -0.54 15.29 18.34
N THR A 144 0.73 14.97 18.09
CA THR A 144 1.61 15.73 17.22
C THR A 144 1.54 15.21 15.79
N ARG A 145 2.06 15.98 14.83
CA ARG A 145 2.16 15.52 13.43
C ARG A 145 3.07 14.29 13.31
N GLU A 146 4.14 14.24 14.08
CA GLU A 146 5.04 13.09 14.14
C GLU A 146 4.36 11.83 14.68
N ASP A 147 3.50 11.97 15.71
CA ASP A 147 2.73 10.83 16.23
C ASP A 147 1.75 10.30 15.19
N MET A 148 1.11 11.19 14.45
CA MET A 148 0.22 10.82 13.36
C MET A 148 0.97 10.07 12.25
N GLU A 149 2.10 10.59 11.78
CA GLU A 149 2.92 9.95 10.75
C GLU A 149 3.39 8.55 11.18
N LYS A 150 3.82 8.38 12.43
CA LYS A 150 4.20 7.08 12.99
C LYS A 150 3.02 6.10 13.03
N GLU A 151 1.86 6.56 13.43
CA GLU A 151 0.66 5.74 13.52
C GLU A 151 0.21 5.26 12.13
N TYR A 152 0.17 6.17 11.16
CA TYR A 152 -0.16 5.83 9.77
C TYR A 152 0.89 4.92 9.14
N SER A 153 2.16 5.13 9.41
CA SER A 153 3.25 4.25 8.95
C SER A 153 3.12 2.83 9.52
N THR A 154 2.78 2.71 10.80
CA THR A 154 2.52 1.40 11.43
C THR A 154 1.30 0.73 10.80
N THR A 155 0.21 1.47 10.63
CA THR A 155 -1.02 0.97 10.01
C THR A 155 -0.79 0.56 8.56
N ALA A 156 -0.02 1.34 7.79
CA ALA A 156 0.38 1.01 6.43
C ALA A 156 1.15 -0.31 6.38
N LYS A 157 2.13 -0.50 7.26
CA LYS A 157 2.90 -1.75 7.36
C LYS A 157 2.00 -2.97 7.60
N ASP A 158 0.97 -2.83 8.43
CA ASP A 158 0.04 -3.92 8.76
C ASP A 158 -0.99 -4.18 7.64
N ASN A 159 -1.29 -3.18 6.81
CA ASN A 159 -2.30 -3.26 5.77
C ASN A 159 -1.75 -3.67 4.40
N ILE A 160 -0.49 -3.36 4.08
CA ILE A 160 0.14 -3.71 2.79
C ILE A 160 0.01 -5.21 2.47
N PRO A 161 0.23 -6.16 3.39
CA PRO A 161 0.02 -7.57 3.11
C PRO A 161 -1.41 -7.93 2.69
N LYS A 162 -2.40 -7.15 3.17
CA LYS A 162 -3.82 -7.38 2.86
C LYS A 162 -4.21 -6.82 1.49
N THR A 163 -3.59 -5.70 1.10
CA THR A 163 -3.90 -5.00 -0.15
C THR A 163 -3.25 -5.67 -1.36
N SER A 164 -2.05 -6.23 -1.23
CA SER A 164 -1.36 -6.94 -2.31
C SER A 164 -2.02 -8.25 -2.73
N SER A 165 -3.03 -8.72 -2.00
CA SER A 165 -3.84 -9.90 -2.36
C SER A 165 -5.04 -9.58 -3.26
N SER A 166 -5.25 -8.32 -3.63
CA SER A 166 -6.42 -7.85 -4.40
C SER A 166 -6.08 -7.43 -5.83
N ILE A 167 -4.87 -7.75 -6.34
CA ILE A 167 -4.43 -7.44 -7.71
C ILE A 167 -4.28 -8.71 -8.54
#